data_c33383f0f015896ab05e9442aa92702f
#
_entry.id   c33383f0f015896ab05e9442aa92702f
#
_cell.length_a   1.000
_cell.length_b   1.000
_cell.length_c   1.000
_cell.angle_alpha   90.00
_cell.angle_beta   90.00
_cell.angle_gamma   90.00
#
_symmetry.space_group_name_H-M   'P 1'
#
loop_
_entity.id
_entity.type
_entity.pdbx_description
1 polymer ?
#
loop_
_entity_poly.entity_id
_entity_poly.type
_entity_poly.pdbx_seq_one_letter_code
_entity_poly.pdbx_strand_id
1 'polypeptide(L)'
;MDKATILLECGLAADMTAEQVEKLTSIASSGEYPEGSTLMGEDEQSRDIFIIHEGLVSFKMRPPVMGAEPTASGEKPEDLEILFFRGIVGELSYIDGLRRSATVVAMDSVKALRLPESRLTQILESDPLFGYIFMRNLCAILCKKVRHASEELKNHLFL
;
A
#
# COMPACT_ATOMS: atom_id res chain seq x y z
N MET A 1 8.50 -15.45 8.94
CA MET A 1 8.91 -14.18 9.61
C MET A 1 7.80 -13.80 10.57
N ASP A 2 8.13 -13.38 11.80
CA ASP A 2 7.10 -12.91 12.74
C ASP A 2 6.61 -11.50 12.39
N LYS A 3 5.42 -11.13 12.90
CA LYS A 3 4.77 -9.86 12.56
C LYS A 3 5.58 -8.63 12.99
N ALA A 4 6.26 -8.69 14.13
CA ALA A 4 7.05 -7.57 14.64
C ALA A 4 8.25 -7.29 13.71
N THR A 5 8.95 -8.33 13.28
CA THR A 5 10.05 -8.24 12.32
C THR A 5 9.57 -7.60 11.01
N ILE A 6 8.43 -8.02 10.47
CA ILE A 6 7.86 -7.45 9.23
C ILE A 6 7.58 -5.94 9.39
N LEU A 7 6.97 -5.54 10.52
CA LEU A 7 6.65 -4.14 10.81
C LEU A 7 7.91 -3.27 10.98
N LEU A 8 8.96 -3.82 11.56
CA LEU A 8 10.25 -3.13 11.73
C LEU A 8 10.99 -3.01 10.39
N GLU A 9 11.08 -4.09 9.62
CA GLU A 9 11.78 -4.08 8.31
C GLU A 9 11.14 -3.14 7.30
N CYS A 10 9.80 -3.02 7.28
CA CYS A 10 9.14 -2.06 6.38
C CYS A 10 9.26 -0.61 6.87
N GLY A 11 9.78 -0.38 8.06
CA GLY A 11 9.99 0.94 8.67
C GLY A 11 8.76 1.52 9.39
N LEU A 12 7.62 0.84 9.38
CA LEU A 12 6.40 1.35 10.00
C LEU A 12 6.50 1.40 11.53
N ALA A 13 7.20 0.45 12.13
CA ALA A 13 7.41 0.39 13.57
C ALA A 13 8.74 1.03 14.05
N ALA A 14 9.39 1.84 13.21
CA ALA A 14 10.62 2.54 13.61
C ALA A 14 10.39 3.45 14.83
N ASP A 15 11.33 3.46 15.75
CA ASP A 15 11.30 4.26 17.02
C ASP A 15 10.10 3.97 17.94
N MET A 16 9.38 2.87 17.73
CA MET A 16 8.30 2.44 18.62
C MET A 16 8.84 1.64 19.79
N THR A 17 8.17 1.77 20.94
CA THR A 17 8.41 0.91 22.10
C THR A 17 7.94 -0.52 21.83
N ALA A 18 8.45 -1.50 22.59
CA ALA A 18 8.01 -2.88 22.50
C ALA A 18 6.48 -3.03 22.68
N GLU A 19 5.88 -2.27 23.59
CA GLU A 19 4.44 -2.24 23.84
C GLU A 19 3.67 -1.73 22.59
N GLN A 20 4.15 -0.67 21.95
CA GLN A 20 3.54 -0.13 20.72
C GLN A 20 3.62 -1.12 19.57
N VAL A 21 4.76 -1.80 19.40
CA VAL A 21 4.91 -2.88 18.41
C VAL A 21 3.96 -4.02 18.71
N GLU A 22 3.81 -4.42 19.98
CA GLU A 22 2.86 -5.47 20.39
C GLU A 22 1.41 -5.08 20.07
N LYS A 23 1.02 -3.84 20.32
CA LYS A 23 -0.31 -3.32 19.93
C LYS A 23 -0.55 -3.46 18.42
N LEU A 24 0.41 -3.08 17.57
CA LEU A 24 0.29 -3.26 16.13
C LEU A 24 0.20 -4.74 15.72
N THR A 25 1.04 -5.59 16.28
CA THR A 25 1.03 -7.03 15.96
C THR A 25 -0.26 -7.72 16.39
N SER A 26 -0.88 -7.25 17.47
CA SER A 26 -2.13 -7.80 18.00
C SER A 26 -3.33 -7.59 17.07
N ILE A 27 -3.35 -6.47 16.35
CA ILE A 27 -4.41 -6.16 15.37
C ILE A 27 -4.10 -6.67 13.97
N ALA A 28 -2.83 -6.94 13.66
CA ALA A 28 -2.39 -7.40 12.36
C ALA A 28 -2.82 -8.85 12.10
N SER A 29 -3.35 -9.14 10.92
CA SER A 29 -3.63 -10.48 10.43
C SER A 29 -2.66 -10.85 9.31
N SER A 30 -2.16 -12.09 9.31
CA SER A 30 -1.37 -12.63 8.20
C SER A 30 -2.32 -13.18 7.14
N GLY A 31 -2.05 -12.88 5.87
CA GLY A 31 -2.77 -13.40 4.71
C GLY A 31 -1.82 -13.97 3.68
N GLU A 32 -2.29 -15.03 3.02
CA GLU A 32 -1.65 -15.61 1.84
C GLU A 32 -2.59 -15.42 0.65
N TYR A 33 -2.03 -14.92 -0.44
CA TYR A 33 -2.77 -14.56 -1.65
C TYR A 33 -2.17 -15.34 -2.81
N PRO A 34 -2.90 -16.34 -3.34
CA PRO A 34 -2.47 -17.09 -4.51
C PRO A 34 -2.31 -16.20 -5.75
N GLU A 35 -1.50 -16.63 -6.72
CA GLU A 35 -1.41 -16.00 -8.02
C GLU A 35 -2.80 -15.70 -8.62
N GLY A 36 -2.97 -14.49 -9.16
CA GLY A 36 -4.21 -14.02 -9.76
C GLY A 36 -5.25 -13.50 -8.76
N SER A 37 -5.04 -13.65 -7.44
CA SER A 37 -5.98 -13.12 -6.45
C SER A 37 -5.83 -11.61 -6.28
N THR A 38 -6.92 -10.91 -5.97
CA THR A 38 -6.95 -9.47 -5.74
C THR A 38 -6.82 -9.17 -4.25
N LEU A 39 -5.82 -8.37 -3.87
CA LEU A 39 -5.64 -7.88 -2.50
C LEU A 39 -6.55 -6.71 -2.20
N MET A 40 -6.71 -5.80 -3.15
CA MET A 40 -7.63 -4.67 -3.10
C MET A 40 -8.05 -4.27 -4.52
N GLY A 41 -9.30 -3.83 -4.69
CA GLY A 41 -9.83 -3.36 -5.98
C GLY A 41 -9.87 -1.85 -6.08
N GLU A 42 -9.58 -1.29 -7.26
CA GLU A 42 -9.77 0.13 -7.58
C GLU A 42 -11.23 0.51 -7.29
N ASP A 43 -11.45 1.69 -6.72
CA ASP A 43 -12.75 2.21 -6.28
C ASP A 43 -13.38 1.51 -5.05
N GLU A 44 -12.77 0.50 -4.45
CA GLU A 44 -13.23 -0.01 -3.15
C GLU A 44 -13.15 1.07 -2.07
N GLN A 45 -14.08 0.99 -1.12
CA GLN A 45 -14.14 1.90 0.03
C GLN A 45 -13.31 1.42 1.22
N SER A 46 -12.74 0.22 1.14
CA SER A 46 -11.88 -0.32 2.21
C SER A 46 -10.64 0.57 2.41
N ARG A 47 -10.18 0.71 3.64
CA ARG A 47 -9.03 1.56 4.01
C ARG A 47 -7.96 0.80 4.78
N ASP A 48 -8.03 -0.53 4.76
CA ASP A 48 -7.03 -1.37 5.39
C ASP A 48 -5.66 -1.15 4.73
N ILE A 49 -4.61 -1.21 5.54
CA ILE A 49 -3.23 -1.15 5.06
C ILE A 49 -2.70 -2.57 4.93
N PHE A 50 -2.02 -2.86 3.84
CA PHE A 50 -1.33 -4.13 3.62
C PHE A 50 0.18 -3.92 3.60
N ILE A 51 0.92 -4.83 4.23
CA ILE A 51 2.38 -4.85 4.21
C ILE A 51 2.80 -6.14 3.52
N ILE A 52 3.20 -6.02 2.25
CA ILE A 52 3.68 -7.14 1.45
C ILE A 52 5.11 -7.44 1.86
N HIS A 53 5.35 -8.65 2.33
CA HIS A 53 6.67 -9.08 2.78
C HIS A 53 7.26 -10.24 1.97
N GLU A 54 6.45 -10.90 1.14
CA GLU A 54 6.88 -11.95 0.23
C GLU A 54 6.01 -11.94 -1.03
N GLY A 55 6.61 -12.18 -2.19
CA GLY A 55 5.94 -12.25 -3.48
C GLY A 55 5.90 -10.94 -4.25
N LEU A 56 5.32 -11.00 -5.44
CA LEU A 56 5.19 -9.94 -6.42
C LEU A 56 3.73 -9.55 -6.61
N VAL A 57 3.43 -8.27 -6.61
CA VAL A 57 2.10 -7.74 -6.97
C VAL A 57 2.17 -6.81 -8.17
N SER A 58 1.06 -6.70 -8.88
CA SER A 58 0.83 -5.72 -9.92
C SER A 58 -0.18 -4.68 -9.44
N PHE A 59 0.13 -3.40 -9.66
CA PHE A 59 -0.82 -2.29 -9.54
C PHE A 59 -1.41 -2.02 -10.89
N LYS A 60 -2.72 -2.15 -11.02
CA LYS A 60 -3.47 -1.84 -12.24
C LYS A 60 -4.32 -0.60 -11.99
N MET A 61 -4.10 0.43 -12.78
CA MET A 61 -4.82 1.70 -12.70
C MET A 61 -5.46 2.00 -14.04
N ARG A 62 -6.73 2.41 -14.02
CA ARG A 62 -7.38 2.94 -15.21
C ARG A 62 -6.73 4.28 -15.58
N PRO A 63 -6.39 4.51 -16.85
CA PRO A 63 -5.89 5.80 -17.29
C PRO A 63 -6.95 6.88 -17.02
N PRO A 64 -6.55 8.10 -16.61
CA PRO A 64 -7.49 9.19 -16.45
C PRO A 64 -8.20 9.46 -17.79
N VAL A 65 -9.53 9.52 -17.75
CA VAL A 65 -10.34 9.90 -18.91
C VAL A 65 -10.19 11.42 -19.12
N MET A 66 -9.06 11.84 -19.63
CA MET A 66 -8.86 13.21 -20.11
C MET A 66 -9.22 13.25 -21.59
N GLY A 67 -10.49 13.55 -21.89
CA GLY A 67 -10.93 13.99 -23.22
C GLY A 67 -10.54 13.03 -24.37
N ALA A 68 -10.39 11.76 -24.12
CA ALA A 68 -10.14 10.79 -25.16
C ALA A 68 -11.42 10.63 -26.00
N GLU A 69 -11.49 11.34 -27.14
CA GLU A 69 -12.27 10.87 -28.25
C GLU A 69 -11.95 9.39 -28.43
N PRO A 70 -12.95 8.49 -28.62
CA PRO A 70 -12.67 7.10 -28.90
C PRO A 70 -11.66 7.06 -30.04
N THR A 71 -10.50 6.43 -29.83
CA THR A 71 -9.57 6.19 -30.95
C THR A 71 -10.35 5.50 -32.06
N ALA A 72 -10.10 5.87 -33.28
CA ALA A 72 -10.84 5.34 -34.48
C ALA A 72 -10.84 3.80 -34.53
N SER A 73 -10.02 3.12 -33.73
CA SER A 73 -9.95 1.66 -33.59
C SER A 73 -10.90 1.09 -32.54
N GLY A 74 -11.56 1.92 -31.69
CA GLY A 74 -12.46 1.45 -30.63
C GLY A 74 -11.74 0.71 -29.49
N GLU A 75 -10.41 0.73 -29.45
CA GLU A 75 -9.61 0.14 -28.37
C GLU A 75 -9.71 1.01 -27.12
N LYS A 76 -10.05 0.37 -25.99
CA LYS A 76 -9.96 1.02 -24.68
C LYS A 76 -8.48 1.24 -24.36
N PRO A 77 -8.12 2.41 -23.79
CA PRO A 77 -6.75 2.60 -23.31
C PRO A 77 -6.39 1.45 -22.35
N GLU A 78 -5.23 0.83 -22.57
CA GLU A 78 -4.74 -0.23 -21.71
C GLU A 78 -4.54 0.32 -20.28
N ASP A 79 -4.87 -0.51 -19.28
CA ASP A 79 -4.62 -0.17 -17.89
C ASP A 79 -3.11 0.02 -17.66
N LEU A 80 -2.76 1.05 -16.92
CA LEU A 80 -1.38 1.24 -16.48
C LEU A 80 -1.03 0.18 -15.45
N GLU A 81 0.03 -0.61 -15.71
CA GLU A 81 0.48 -1.68 -14.83
C GLU A 81 1.89 -1.39 -14.28
N ILE A 82 2.04 -1.47 -12.95
CA ILE A 82 3.32 -1.29 -12.25
C ILE A 82 3.55 -2.50 -11.35
N LEU A 83 4.73 -3.11 -11.44
CA LEU A 83 5.13 -4.23 -10.58
C LEU A 83 5.76 -3.74 -9.26
N PHE A 84 5.47 -4.45 -8.17
CA PHE A 84 5.92 -4.09 -6.84
C PHE A 84 6.20 -5.34 -5.99
N PHE A 85 7.37 -5.42 -5.36
CA PHE A 85 7.79 -6.63 -4.65
C PHE A 85 7.51 -6.61 -3.15
N ARG A 86 7.84 -5.55 -2.45
CA ARG A 86 7.75 -5.48 -0.99
C ARG A 86 7.40 -4.07 -0.53
N GLY A 87 6.63 -3.97 0.53
CA GLY A 87 6.33 -2.73 1.20
C GLY A 87 4.86 -2.52 1.50
N ILE A 88 4.50 -1.29 1.79
CA ILE A 88 3.16 -0.92 2.23
C ILE A 88 2.31 -0.55 1.03
N VAL A 89 1.07 -1.03 1.00
CA VAL A 89 0.06 -0.68 -0.01
C VAL A 89 -1.29 -0.41 0.65
N GLY A 90 -2.10 0.44 0.03
CA GLY A 90 -3.41 0.83 0.54
C GLY A 90 -3.38 1.95 1.57
N GLU A 91 -2.21 2.51 1.85
CA GLU A 91 -1.99 3.60 2.80
C GLU A 91 -2.66 4.91 2.39
N LEU A 92 -2.77 5.20 1.10
CA LEU A 92 -3.35 6.45 0.61
C LEU A 92 -4.79 6.61 1.09
N SER A 93 -5.62 5.60 0.86
CA SER A 93 -7.02 5.60 1.29
C SER A 93 -7.19 5.68 2.81
N TYR A 94 -6.22 5.12 3.56
CA TYR A 94 -6.21 5.26 5.01
C TYR A 94 -5.97 6.72 5.45
N ILE A 95 -5.07 7.44 4.77
CA ILE A 95 -4.68 8.81 5.12
C ILE A 95 -5.72 9.82 4.66
N ASP A 96 -6.15 9.76 3.39
CA ASP A 96 -6.97 10.79 2.76
C ASP A 96 -8.49 10.49 2.75
N GLY A 97 -8.85 9.27 3.12
CA GLY A 97 -10.25 8.83 3.15
C GLY A 97 -10.87 8.60 1.78
N LEU A 98 -10.12 8.68 0.70
CA LEU A 98 -10.61 8.46 -0.65
C LEU A 98 -10.69 6.96 -0.97
N ARG A 99 -11.31 6.63 -2.11
CA ARG A 99 -11.37 5.26 -2.62
C ARG A 99 -9.99 4.76 -3.03
N ARG A 100 -9.85 3.46 -3.19
CA ARG A 100 -8.61 2.84 -3.68
C ARG A 100 -8.20 3.41 -5.04
N SER A 101 -6.94 3.81 -5.16
CA SER A 101 -6.37 4.42 -6.38
C SER A 101 -5.98 3.40 -7.43
N ALA A 102 -5.89 2.12 -7.07
CA ALA A 102 -5.47 1.05 -7.95
C ALA A 102 -6.05 -0.31 -7.51
N THR A 103 -6.14 -1.23 -8.46
CA THR A 103 -6.33 -2.66 -8.17
C THR A 103 -4.97 -3.29 -7.95
N VAL A 104 -4.81 -4.04 -6.85
CA VAL A 104 -3.58 -4.77 -6.53
C VAL A 104 -3.83 -6.28 -6.66
N VAL A 105 -3.10 -6.91 -7.57
CA VAL A 105 -3.25 -8.33 -7.92
C VAL A 105 -1.95 -9.07 -7.61
N ALA A 106 -2.06 -10.25 -7.01
CA ALA A 106 -0.93 -11.15 -6.78
C ALA A 106 -0.45 -11.75 -8.11
N MET A 107 0.84 -11.59 -8.43
CA MET A 107 1.47 -12.13 -9.64
C MET A 107 2.14 -13.50 -9.40
N ASP A 108 2.34 -13.83 -8.15
CA ASP A 108 2.79 -15.14 -7.66
C ASP A 108 2.15 -15.41 -6.28
N SER A 109 2.73 -16.32 -5.48
CA SER A 109 2.28 -16.53 -4.11
C SER A 109 2.73 -15.38 -3.22
N VAL A 110 1.80 -14.51 -2.82
CA VAL A 110 2.04 -13.31 -2.01
C VAL A 110 1.70 -13.57 -0.55
N LYS A 111 2.58 -13.12 0.36
CA LYS A 111 2.26 -13.05 1.79
C LYS A 111 2.27 -11.59 2.26
N ALA A 112 1.23 -11.23 2.97
CA ALA A 112 1.08 -9.87 3.50
C ALA A 112 0.54 -9.86 4.92
N LEU A 113 0.89 -8.82 5.69
CA LEU A 113 0.14 -8.44 6.88
C LEU A 113 -0.94 -7.44 6.48
N ARG A 114 -2.12 -7.60 7.05
CA ARG A 114 -3.23 -6.66 6.94
C ARG A 114 -3.43 -5.97 8.28
N LEU A 115 -3.46 -4.65 8.28
CA LEU A 115 -3.83 -3.79 9.39
C LEU A 115 -5.25 -3.27 9.12
N PRO A 116 -6.28 -3.78 9.83
CA PRO A 116 -7.66 -3.32 9.64
C PRO A 116 -7.82 -1.86 10.07
N GLU A 117 -8.39 -1.01 9.21
CA GLU A 117 -8.59 0.43 9.46
C GLU A 117 -9.17 0.72 10.84
N SER A 118 -10.30 0.10 11.16
CA SER A 118 -11.03 0.41 12.39
C SER A 118 -10.22 0.11 13.66
N ARG A 119 -9.49 -1.01 13.68
CA ARG A 119 -8.63 -1.39 14.78
C ARG A 119 -7.40 -0.49 14.88
N LEU A 120 -6.79 -0.19 13.73
CA LEU A 120 -5.63 0.68 13.64
C LEU A 120 -5.98 2.08 14.15
N THR A 121 -7.03 2.69 13.65
CA THR A 121 -7.50 4.01 14.08
C THR A 121 -7.78 4.04 15.58
N GLN A 122 -8.46 3.03 16.12
CA GLN A 122 -8.75 2.94 17.54
C GLN A 122 -7.51 2.97 18.42
N ILE A 123 -6.46 2.19 18.09
CA ILE A 123 -5.24 2.16 18.89
C ILE A 123 -4.40 3.43 18.75
N LEU A 124 -4.38 4.06 17.57
CA LEU A 124 -3.62 5.30 17.34
C LEU A 124 -4.29 6.51 18.00
N GLU A 125 -5.62 6.58 18.00
CA GLU A 125 -6.37 7.65 18.69
C GLU A 125 -6.34 7.53 20.21
N SER A 126 -6.21 6.30 20.73
CA SER A 126 -6.11 6.08 22.18
C SER A 126 -4.77 6.53 22.79
N ASP A 127 -3.73 6.65 21.98
CA ASP A 127 -2.39 7.10 22.37
C ASP A 127 -1.84 8.08 21.32
N PRO A 128 -1.99 9.41 21.52
CA PRO A 128 -1.58 10.41 20.54
C PRO A 128 -0.09 10.38 20.18
N LEU A 129 0.79 9.99 21.12
CA LEU A 129 2.21 9.86 20.82
C LEU A 129 2.48 8.67 19.90
N PHE A 130 1.82 7.57 20.14
CA PHE A 130 1.87 6.40 19.25
C PHE A 130 1.33 6.75 17.86
N GLY A 131 0.18 7.43 17.81
CA GLY A 131 -0.41 7.92 16.56
C GLY A 131 0.55 8.82 15.78
N TYR A 132 1.22 9.76 16.46
CA TYR A 132 2.23 10.63 15.85
C TYR A 132 3.41 9.83 15.27
N ILE A 133 3.98 8.88 16.04
CA ILE A 133 5.11 8.07 15.59
C ILE A 133 4.71 7.23 14.37
N PHE A 134 3.53 6.59 14.41
CA PHE A 134 2.99 5.82 13.29
C PHE A 134 2.86 6.68 12.02
N MET A 135 2.18 7.83 12.11
CA MET A 135 1.97 8.71 10.97
C MET A 135 3.26 9.30 10.43
N ARG A 136 4.20 9.68 11.30
CA ARG A 136 5.55 10.13 10.89
C ARG A 136 6.27 9.05 10.08
N ASN A 137 6.24 7.80 10.55
CA ASN A 137 6.88 6.68 9.86
C ASN A 137 6.21 6.40 8.51
N LEU A 138 4.87 6.43 8.47
CA LEU A 138 4.11 6.27 7.24
C LEU A 138 4.42 7.38 6.23
N CYS A 139 4.49 8.65 6.67
CA CYS A 139 4.92 9.77 5.83
C CYS A 139 6.34 9.58 5.29
N ALA A 140 7.28 9.11 6.12
CA ALA A 140 8.65 8.84 5.66
C ALA A 140 8.70 7.76 4.56
N ILE A 141 7.85 6.73 4.66
CA ILE A 141 7.70 5.70 3.62
C ILE A 141 7.13 6.30 2.35
N LEU A 142 6.09 7.13 2.45
CA LEU A 142 5.50 7.84 1.30
C LEU A 142 6.51 8.77 0.62
N CYS A 143 7.30 9.51 1.38
CA CYS A 143 8.36 10.35 0.83
C CYS A 143 9.37 9.52 0.00
N LYS A 144 9.74 8.32 0.46
CA LYS A 144 10.61 7.41 -0.31
C LYS A 144 9.94 6.97 -1.61
N LYS A 145 8.67 6.61 -1.58
CA LYS A 145 7.90 6.24 -2.78
C LYS A 145 7.82 7.37 -3.80
N VAL A 146 7.52 8.60 -3.34
CA VAL A 146 7.46 9.79 -4.22
C VAL A 146 8.82 10.11 -4.84
N ARG A 147 9.90 10.03 -4.05
CA ARG A 147 11.26 10.24 -4.58
C ARG A 147 11.62 9.21 -5.64
N HIS A 148 11.33 7.93 -5.38
CA HIS A 148 11.58 6.86 -6.35
C HIS A 148 10.78 7.09 -7.65
N ALA A 149 9.49 7.38 -7.54
CA ALA A 149 8.67 7.70 -8.71
C ALA A 149 9.19 8.91 -9.50
N SER A 150 9.70 9.93 -8.81
CA SER A 150 10.29 11.12 -9.45
C SER A 150 11.60 10.79 -10.18
N GLU A 151 12.42 9.90 -9.64
CA GLU A 151 13.65 9.43 -10.26
C GLU A 151 13.36 8.60 -11.51
N GLU A 152 12.41 7.68 -11.43
CA GLU A 152 11.94 6.88 -12.57
C GLU A 152 11.42 7.79 -13.71
N LEU A 153 10.61 8.80 -13.36
CA LEU A 153 10.09 9.74 -14.34
C LEU A 153 11.22 10.52 -15.02
N LYS A 154 12.22 10.98 -14.27
CA LYS A 154 13.40 11.66 -14.85
C LYS A 154 14.15 10.75 -15.81
N ASN A 155 14.38 9.50 -15.43
CA ASN A 155 15.07 8.52 -16.27
C ASN A 155 14.34 8.30 -17.60
N HIS A 156 13.01 8.32 -17.60
CA HIS A 156 12.22 8.16 -18.83
C HIS A 156 12.17 9.43 -19.71
N LEU A 157 12.31 10.61 -19.11
CA LEU A 157 12.23 11.88 -19.85
C LEU A 157 13.58 12.31 -20.47
N PHE A 158 14.71 11.80 -19.97
CA PHE A 158 16.06 12.19 -20.40
C PHE A 158 16.83 11.06 -21.11
N LEU A 159 16.14 9.98 -21.49
CA LEU A 159 16.62 9.00 -22.46
C LEU A 159 16.11 9.33 -23.84
#